data_0dae21f75999c2767274c8eea350664b
#
_entry.id   0dae21f75999c2767274c8eea350664b
#
_cell.length_a   1.000
_cell.length_b   1.000
_cell.length_c   1.000
_cell.angle_alpha   90.00
_cell.angle_beta   90.00
_cell.angle_gamma   90.00
#
_symmetry.space_group_name_H-M   'P 1'
#
loop_
_entity.id
_entity.type
_entity.pdbx_description
1 polymer ?
#
loop_
_entity_poly.entity_id
_entity_poly.type
_entity_poly.pdbx_seq_one_letter_code
_entity_poly.pdbx_strand_id
1 'polypeptide(L)'
;IGCLFWGPVGTGKSYIAGCIANDLLKREVTVKMTNFNTIIDDIFPLADKTEYINALASYQLLIIDDLGVERNSEYALGIIFSVIDRRIRSGRPLIITTNLPLKEIKNETMLDKRRIYDRILEMCTPMYVGGTSKREVIASMKMEKAKTLLNTNRGEEECE
;
A
#
# COMPACT_ATOMS: atom_id res chain seq x y z
N ILE A 1 -14.34 1.69 10.64
CA ILE A 1 -14.14 0.27 10.28
C ILE A 1 -13.20 0.22 9.08
N GLY A 2 -12.13 -0.55 9.18
CA GLY A 2 -11.15 -0.69 8.11
C GLY A 2 -10.38 -1.99 8.21
N CYS A 3 -9.49 -2.23 7.22
CA CYS A 3 -8.60 -3.38 7.17
C CYS A 3 -7.15 -2.92 7.00
N LEU A 4 -6.24 -3.53 7.75
CA LEU A 4 -4.80 -3.41 7.58
C LEU A 4 -4.26 -4.73 7.02
N PHE A 5 -4.02 -4.81 5.69
CA PHE A 5 -3.38 -5.97 5.08
C PHE A 5 -1.87 -5.90 5.31
N TRP A 6 -1.34 -6.84 6.07
CA TRP A 6 0.08 -6.90 6.41
C TRP A 6 0.68 -8.27 6.04
N GLY A 7 1.97 -8.30 5.79
CA GLY A 7 2.69 -9.54 5.47
C GLY A 7 3.83 -9.35 4.47
N PRO A 8 4.55 -10.41 4.08
CA PRO A 8 5.73 -10.33 3.23
C PRO A 8 5.49 -9.66 1.87
N VAL A 9 6.56 -9.16 1.27
CA VAL A 9 6.53 -8.56 -0.07
C VAL A 9 6.09 -9.60 -1.11
N GLY A 10 5.29 -9.17 -2.09
CA GLY A 10 4.90 -10.02 -3.22
C GLY A 10 3.73 -10.96 -2.97
N THR A 11 3.14 -10.99 -1.77
CA THR A 11 2.02 -11.87 -1.41
C THR A 11 0.66 -11.44 -1.96
N GLY A 12 0.57 -10.28 -2.62
CA GLY A 12 -0.64 -9.83 -3.32
C GLY A 12 -1.53 -8.87 -2.53
N LYS A 13 -1.04 -8.23 -1.46
CA LYS A 13 -1.81 -7.26 -0.66
C LYS A 13 -2.43 -6.13 -1.49
N SER A 14 -1.60 -5.43 -2.26
CA SER A 14 -2.07 -4.36 -3.15
C SER A 14 -3.03 -4.87 -4.24
N TYR A 15 -2.81 -6.11 -4.72
CA TYR A 15 -3.71 -6.74 -5.68
C TYR A 15 -5.10 -6.99 -5.08
N ILE A 16 -5.16 -7.53 -3.86
CA ILE A 16 -6.44 -7.74 -3.15
C ILE A 16 -7.15 -6.40 -2.94
N ALA A 17 -6.43 -5.38 -2.48
CA ALA A 17 -6.99 -4.05 -2.30
C ALA A 17 -7.54 -3.46 -3.62
N GLY A 18 -6.82 -3.65 -4.72
CA GLY A 18 -7.27 -3.25 -6.07
C GLY A 18 -8.50 -4.02 -6.55
N CYS A 19 -8.60 -5.32 -6.26
CA CYS A 19 -9.79 -6.12 -6.58
C CYS A 19 -11.03 -5.62 -5.83
N ILE A 20 -10.88 -5.28 -4.54
CA ILE A 20 -11.95 -4.69 -3.73
C ILE A 20 -12.37 -3.33 -4.32
N ALA A 21 -11.40 -2.48 -4.68
CA ALA A 21 -11.67 -1.20 -5.32
C ALA A 21 -12.49 -1.35 -6.60
N ASN A 22 -12.07 -2.26 -7.49
CA ASN A 22 -12.74 -2.51 -8.77
C ASN A 22 -14.16 -3.05 -8.59
N ASP A 23 -14.39 -3.94 -7.63
CA ASP A 23 -15.74 -4.46 -7.35
C ASP A 23 -16.67 -3.35 -6.85
N LEU A 24 -16.17 -2.51 -5.93
CA LEU A 24 -16.94 -1.40 -5.39
C LEU A 24 -17.23 -0.30 -6.43
N LEU A 25 -16.26 0.01 -7.31
CA LEU A 25 -16.48 0.95 -8.42
C LEU A 25 -17.58 0.48 -9.36
N LYS A 26 -17.70 -0.83 -9.65
CA LYS A 26 -18.80 -1.40 -10.44
C LYS A 26 -20.17 -1.23 -9.75
N ARG A 27 -20.17 -1.01 -8.44
CA ARG A 27 -21.37 -0.75 -7.62
C ARG A 27 -21.59 0.75 -7.37
N GLU A 28 -20.95 1.61 -8.15
CA GLU A 28 -21.05 3.07 -8.05
C GLU A 28 -20.54 3.65 -6.70
N VAL A 29 -19.71 2.89 -5.97
CA VAL A 29 -19.06 3.37 -4.75
C VAL A 29 -17.82 4.18 -5.14
N THR A 30 -17.69 5.38 -4.60
CA THR A 30 -16.51 6.22 -4.85
C THR A 30 -15.30 5.71 -4.07
N VAL A 31 -14.26 5.30 -4.80
CA VAL A 31 -13.03 4.77 -4.23
C VAL A 31 -11.82 5.60 -4.65
N LYS A 32 -10.94 5.91 -3.71
CA LYS A 32 -9.60 6.46 -4.00
C LYS A 32 -8.56 5.48 -3.51
N MET A 33 -7.68 5.05 -4.40
CA MET A 33 -6.48 4.27 -4.07
C MET A 33 -5.26 5.15 -4.33
N THR A 34 -4.38 5.28 -3.34
CA THR A 34 -3.18 6.13 -3.36
C THR A 34 -2.15 5.58 -2.37
N ASN A 35 -1.04 6.28 -2.18
CA ASN A 35 -0.04 6.03 -1.15
C ASN A 35 0.41 7.34 -0.51
N PHE A 36 1.10 7.26 0.63
CA PHE A 36 1.49 8.47 1.36
C PHE A 36 2.50 9.34 0.62
N ASN A 37 3.42 8.77 -0.16
CA ASN A 37 4.36 9.58 -0.95
C ASN A 37 3.62 10.43 -1.98
N THR A 38 2.67 9.84 -2.70
CA THR A 38 1.81 10.58 -3.65
C THR A 38 1.01 11.68 -2.94
N ILE A 39 0.43 11.39 -1.78
CA ILE A 39 -0.31 12.40 -0.99
C ILE A 39 0.59 13.55 -0.58
N ILE A 40 1.81 13.26 -0.12
CA ILE A 40 2.78 14.27 0.31
C ILE A 40 3.22 15.14 -0.87
N ASP A 41 3.50 14.51 -2.01
CA ASP A 41 3.91 15.22 -3.22
C ASP A 41 2.77 16.10 -3.79
N ASP A 42 1.54 15.62 -3.78
CA ASP A 42 0.35 16.37 -4.21
C ASP A 42 0.06 17.57 -3.29
N ILE A 43 0.22 17.39 -1.97
CA ILE A 43 -0.07 18.43 -0.97
C ILE A 43 1.02 19.50 -0.92
N PHE A 44 2.28 19.15 -1.23
CA PHE A 44 3.43 20.03 -1.05
C PHE A 44 3.27 21.40 -1.72
N PRO A 45 2.81 21.52 -2.99
CA PRO A 45 2.63 22.81 -3.65
C PRO A 45 1.37 23.56 -3.25
N LEU A 46 0.44 22.97 -2.47
CA LEU A 46 -0.85 23.56 -2.18
C LEU A 46 -0.76 24.61 -1.07
N ALA A 47 -1.42 25.75 -1.29
CA ALA A 47 -1.59 26.79 -0.27
C ALA A 47 -2.59 26.32 0.83
N ASP A 48 -3.69 25.67 0.45
CA ASP A 48 -4.66 25.07 1.36
C ASP A 48 -4.59 23.54 1.33
N LYS A 49 -3.93 22.99 2.32
CA LYS A 49 -3.80 21.53 2.52
C LYS A 49 -5.08 20.89 3.06
N THR A 50 -5.89 21.69 3.73
CA THR A 50 -7.12 21.23 4.40
C THR A 50 -8.15 20.76 3.39
N GLU A 51 -8.30 21.48 2.28
CA GLU A 51 -9.23 21.12 1.21
C GLU A 51 -8.87 19.76 0.61
N TYR A 52 -7.59 19.52 0.29
CA TYR A 52 -7.13 18.25 -0.24
C TYR A 52 -7.37 17.08 0.74
N ILE A 53 -7.06 17.26 2.03
CA ILE A 53 -7.28 16.23 3.05
C ILE A 53 -8.78 15.94 3.22
N ASN A 54 -9.62 16.97 3.17
CA ASN A 54 -11.07 16.81 3.20
C ASN A 54 -11.61 16.06 1.98
N ALA A 55 -11.07 16.35 0.79
CA ALA A 55 -11.40 15.64 -0.43
C ALA A 55 -11.04 14.14 -0.33
N LEU A 56 -9.85 13.79 0.18
CA LEU A 56 -9.49 12.39 0.45
C LEU A 56 -10.45 11.73 1.45
N ALA A 57 -10.83 12.43 2.50
CA ALA A 57 -11.76 11.92 3.52
C ALA A 57 -13.19 11.76 2.99
N SER A 58 -13.56 12.42 1.88
CA SER A 58 -14.90 12.38 1.30
C SER A 58 -15.21 11.12 0.50
N TYR A 59 -14.21 10.39 0.00
CA TYR A 59 -14.42 9.12 -0.71
C TYR A 59 -15.10 8.09 0.20
N GLN A 60 -16.00 7.30 -0.36
CA GLN A 60 -16.69 6.23 0.38
C GLN A 60 -15.71 5.16 0.87
N LEU A 61 -14.70 4.82 0.05
CA LEU A 61 -13.56 4.01 0.47
C LEU A 61 -12.25 4.73 0.14
N LEU A 62 -11.34 4.80 1.10
CA LEU A 62 -9.95 5.20 0.89
C LEU A 62 -9.04 3.98 1.04
N ILE A 63 -8.14 3.78 0.08
CA ILE A 63 -7.12 2.74 0.11
C ILE A 63 -5.76 3.43 0.09
N ILE A 64 -4.94 3.15 1.09
CA ILE A 64 -3.56 3.64 1.19
C ILE A 64 -2.63 2.45 1.07
N ASP A 65 -1.89 2.40 -0.03
CA ASP A 65 -0.99 1.30 -0.35
C ASP A 65 0.42 1.56 0.18
N ASP A 66 1.11 0.50 0.59
CA ASP A 66 2.52 0.49 1.02
C ASP A 66 2.87 1.44 2.19
N LEU A 67 2.11 1.38 3.30
CA LEU A 67 2.50 2.04 4.55
C LEU A 67 3.89 1.57 5.01
N GLY A 68 4.76 2.50 5.38
CA GLY A 68 6.12 2.26 5.89
C GLY A 68 7.23 2.53 4.86
N VAL A 69 6.89 2.92 3.62
CA VAL A 69 7.84 3.33 2.56
C VAL A 69 7.93 4.85 2.40
N GLU A 70 7.13 5.58 3.16
CA GLU A 70 7.09 7.04 3.13
C GLU A 70 8.33 7.70 3.75
N ARG A 71 8.55 8.97 3.38
CA ARG A 71 9.62 9.79 3.97
C ARG A 71 9.37 10.04 5.45
N ASN A 72 10.42 9.92 6.28
CA ASN A 72 10.37 10.11 7.73
C ASN A 72 10.66 11.57 8.17
N SER A 73 10.32 12.56 7.36
CA SER A 73 10.44 13.95 7.78
C SER A 73 9.28 14.33 8.71
N GLU A 74 9.51 15.25 9.64
CA GLU A 74 8.47 15.78 10.53
C GLU A 74 7.27 16.30 9.76
N TYR A 75 7.52 16.99 8.64
CA TYR A 75 6.48 17.46 7.73
C TYR A 75 5.63 16.30 7.17
N ALA A 76 6.28 15.26 6.63
CA ALA A 76 5.59 14.11 6.07
C ALA A 76 4.75 13.39 7.13
N LEU A 77 5.30 13.14 8.31
CA LEU A 77 4.60 12.50 9.41
C LEU A 77 3.39 13.33 9.88
N GLY A 78 3.50 14.66 9.89
CA GLY A 78 2.38 15.57 10.19
C GLY A 78 1.25 15.47 9.17
N ILE A 79 1.56 15.38 7.88
CA ILE A 79 0.56 15.17 6.81
C ILE A 79 -0.12 13.80 6.96
N ILE A 80 0.66 12.74 7.14
CA ILE A 80 0.15 11.37 7.32
C ILE A 80 -0.80 11.31 8.51
N PHE A 81 -0.40 11.87 9.65
CA PHE A 81 -1.25 11.95 10.83
C PHE A 81 -2.57 12.68 10.53
N SER A 82 -2.51 13.82 9.85
CA SER A 82 -3.69 14.62 9.51
C SER A 82 -4.67 13.87 8.60
N VAL A 83 -4.15 13.14 7.60
CA VAL A 83 -4.96 12.30 6.70
C VAL A 83 -5.66 11.18 7.47
N ILE A 84 -4.92 10.44 8.31
CA ILE A 84 -5.46 9.34 9.11
C ILE A 84 -6.49 9.85 10.12
N ASP A 85 -6.16 10.88 10.89
CA ASP A 85 -7.09 11.46 11.88
C ASP A 85 -8.39 11.96 11.23
N ARG A 86 -8.26 12.65 10.08
CA ARG A 86 -9.44 13.10 9.33
C ARG A 86 -10.29 11.95 8.82
N ARG A 87 -9.64 10.85 8.37
CA ARG A 87 -10.35 9.65 7.93
C ARG A 87 -11.11 8.98 9.06
N ILE A 88 -10.51 8.83 10.23
CA ILE A 88 -11.16 8.29 11.44
C ILE A 88 -12.38 9.12 11.79
N ARG A 89 -12.25 10.45 11.85
CA ARG A 89 -13.38 11.36 12.17
C ARG A 89 -14.50 11.30 11.13
N SER A 90 -14.21 10.97 9.89
CA SER A 90 -15.24 10.81 8.86
C SER A 90 -16.12 9.58 9.05
N GLY A 91 -15.70 8.61 9.87
CA GLY A 91 -16.37 7.31 10.06
C GLY A 91 -16.39 6.41 8.84
N ARG A 92 -15.72 6.81 7.74
CA ARG A 92 -15.72 6.06 6.47
C ARG A 92 -14.61 5.02 6.43
N PRO A 93 -14.83 3.86 5.77
CA PRO A 93 -13.89 2.74 5.76
C PRO A 93 -12.54 3.08 5.12
N LEU A 94 -11.48 2.49 5.68
CA LEU A 94 -10.10 2.63 5.26
C LEU A 94 -9.49 1.24 5.04
N ILE A 95 -8.79 1.06 3.93
CA ILE A 95 -7.91 -0.09 3.71
C ILE A 95 -6.48 0.42 3.64
N ILE A 96 -5.58 -0.23 4.38
CA ILE A 96 -4.14 0.05 4.32
C ILE A 96 -3.43 -1.25 3.99
N THR A 97 -2.41 -1.20 3.15
CA THR A 97 -1.48 -2.31 2.95
C THR A 97 -0.11 -1.96 3.50
N THR A 98 0.62 -2.96 3.98
CA THR A 98 1.98 -2.76 4.49
C THR A 98 2.81 -4.04 4.40
N ASN A 99 4.11 -3.88 4.21
CA ASN A 99 5.08 -4.97 4.32
C ASN A 99 5.69 -5.05 5.74
N LEU A 100 5.39 -4.09 6.60
CA LEU A 100 5.87 -4.10 7.97
C LEU A 100 5.23 -5.25 8.77
N PRO A 101 6.00 -6.02 9.53
CA PRO A 101 5.47 -6.98 10.48
C PRO A 101 4.58 -6.28 11.52
N LEU A 102 3.46 -6.90 11.87
CA LEU A 102 2.53 -6.32 12.85
C LEU A 102 3.20 -6.02 14.20
N LYS A 103 4.23 -6.82 14.56
CA LYS A 103 5.03 -6.60 15.77
C LYS A 103 5.81 -5.29 15.72
N GLU A 104 6.34 -4.90 14.57
CA GLU A 104 7.05 -3.63 14.40
C GLU A 104 6.08 -2.46 14.51
N ILE A 105 4.91 -2.54 13.89
CA ILE A 105 3.86 -1.52 13.99
C ILE A 105 3.45 -1.31 15.46
N LYS A 106 3.28 -2.39 16.22
CA LYS A 106 2.88 -2.33 17.64
C LYS A 106 3.97 -1.84 18.58
N ASN A 107 5.23 -2.07 18.23
CA ASN A 107 6.40 -1.76 19.09
C ASN A 107 7.19 -0.54 18.59
N GLU A 108 6.59 0.28 17.71
CA GLU A 108 7.24 1.51 17.23
C GLU A 108 7.61 2.44 18.41
N THR A 109 8.85 2.92 18.42
CA THR A 109 9.40 3.75 19.50
C THR A 109 9.42 5.25 19.17
N MET A 110 9.46 5.60 17.87
CA MET A 110 9.37 6.99 17.44
C MET A 110 7.96 7.52 17.69
N LEU A 111 7.84 8.53 18.53
CA LEU A 111 6.58 9.05 19.04
C LEU A 111 5.56 9.37 17.90
N ASP A 112 6.01 10.07 16.86
CA ASP A 112 5.11 10.50 15.79
C ASP A 112 4.58 9.32 14.97
N LYS A 113 5.44 8.35 14.63
CA LYS A 113 5.02 7.11 13.97
C LYS A 113 4.10 6.28 14.84
N ARG A 114 4.43 6.16 16.13
CA ARG A 114 3.60 5.43 17.08
C ARG A 114 2.19 6.00 17.14
N ARG A 115 2.04 7.33 17.18
CA ARG A 115 0.71 7.99 17.16
C ARG A 115 -0.08 7.67 15.89
N ILE A 116 0.60 7.62 14.73
CA ILE A 116 -0.02 7.24 13.45
C ILE A 116 -0.47 5.78 13.50
N TYR A 117 0.41 4.87 13.94
CA TYR A 117 0.12 3.44 13.98
C TYR A 117 -0.98 3.09 14.98
N ASP A 118 -1.00 3.73 16.15
CA ASP A 118 -2.06 3.58 17.14
C ASP A 118 -3.43 3.96 16.53
N ARG A 119 -3.50 5.07 15.79
CA ARG A 119 -4.71 5.50 15.08
C ARG A 119 -5.14 4.52 13.99
N ILE A 120 -4.18 3.97 13.25
CA ILE A 120 -4.48 2.95 12.23
C ILE A 120 -5.03 1.69 12.88
N LEU A 121 -4.43 1.21 13.96
CA LEU A 121 -4.88 0.00 14.68
C LEU A 121 -6.21 0.20 15.43
N GLU A 122 -6.55 1.44 15.83
CA GLU A 122 -7.87 1.79 16.37
C GLU A 122 -8.97 1.59 15.31
N MET A 123 -8.69 1.95 14.06
CA MET A 123 -9.68 1.93 12.97
C MET A 123 -9.69 0.64 12.18
N CYS A 124 -8.52 0.05 11.94
CA CYS A 124 -8.31 -1.04 10.99
C CYS A 124 -8.03 -2.36 11.71
N THR A 125 -8.77 -3.41 11.33
CA THR A 125 -8.49 -4.77 11.77
C THR A 125 -7.29 -5.33 11.01
N PRO A 126 -6.21 -5.76 11.68
CA PRO A 126 -5.06 -6.38 11.02
C PRO A 126 -5.42 -7.73 10.41
N MET A 127 -5.12 -7.90 9.13
CA MET A 127 -5.34 -9.14 8.36
C MET A 127 -4.02 -9.58 7.73
N TYR A 128 -3.55 -10.77 8.08
CA TYR A 128 -2.32 -11.33 7.53
C TYR A 128 -2.54 -11.84 6.11
N VAL A 129 -1.70 -11.40 5.19
CA VAL A 129 -1.67 -11.86 3.80
C VAL A 129 -0.32 -12.53 3.56
N GLY A 130 -0.29 -13.84 3.70
CA GLY A 130 0.90 -14.68 3.50
C GLY A 130 0.87 -15.42 2.17
N GLY A 131 1.89 -16.27 1.97
CA GLY A 131 2.04 -17.12 0.79
C GLY A 131 3.34 -16.86 0.04
N THR A 132 3.56 -17.63 -1.02
CA THR A 132 4.74 -17.48 -1.89
C THR A 132 4.64 -16.19 -2.68
N SER A 133 5.76 -15.46 -2.78
CA SER A 133 5.83 -14.23 -3.58
C SER A 133 5.51 -14.53 -5.05
N LYS A 134 4.40 -14.02 -5.53
CA LYS A 134 4.01 -14.13 -6.95
C LYS A 134 5.05 -13.48 -7.87
N ARG A 135 5.79 -12.48 -7.39
CA ARG A 135 6.87 -11.82 -8.14
C ARG A 135 8.07 -12.73 -8.32
N GLU A 136 8.44 -13.51 -7.29
CA GLU A 136 9.54 -14.49 -7.36
C GLU A 136 9.19 -15.65 -8.29
N VAL A 137 7.95 -16.14 -8.23
CA VAL A 137 7.48 -17.18 -9.16
C VAL A 137 7.54 -16.69 -10.61
N ILE A 138 7.06 -15.48 -10.89
CA ILE A 138 7.12 -14.89 -12.24
C ILE A 138 8.57 -14.65 -12.67
N ALA A 139 9.43 -14.19 -11.77
CA ALA A 139 10.85 -13.97 -12.06
C ALA A 139 11.58 -15.28 -12.38
N SER A 140 11.34 -16.35 -11.61
CA SER A 140 11.92 -17.66 -11.87
C SER A 140 11.46 -18.26 -13.20
N MET A 141 10.16 -18.13 -13.53
CA MET A 141 9.64 -18.55 -14.84
C MET A 141 10.27 -17.78 -16.01
N LYS A 142 10.50 -16.48 -15.86
CA LYS A 142 11.18 -15.66 -16.87
C LYS A 142 12.64 -16.07 -17.04
N MET A 143 13.34 -16.36 -15.94
CA MET A 143 14.71 -16.86 -15.98
C MET A 143 14.82 -18.23 -16.64
N GLU A 144 13.92 -19.16 -16.37
CA GLU A 144 13.88 -20.46 -17.05
C GLU A 144 13.65 -20.31 -18.56
N LYS A 145 12.69 -19.49 -18.96
CA LYS A 145 12.46 -19.20 -20.39
C LYS A 145 13.69 -18.60 -21.06
N ALA A 146 14.37 -17.66 -20.41
CA ALA A 146 15.58 -17.05 -20.95
C ALA A 146 16.71 -18.07 -21.09
N LYS A 147 16.92 -18.96 -20.09
CA LYS A 147 17.90 -20.04 -20.17
C LYS A 147 17.62 -21.03 -21.32
N THR A 148 16.35 -21.39 -21.52
CA THR A 148 15.93 -22.27 -22.59
C THR A 148 16.24 -21.66 -23.95
N LEU A 149 15.90 -20.37 -24.17
CA LEU A 149 16.19 -19.65 -25.41
C LEU A 149 17.71 -19.53 -25.70
N LEU A 150 18.53 -19.28 -24.67
CA LEU A 150 19.99 -19.18 -24.81
C LEU A 150 20.63 -20.54 -25.13
N ASN A 151 20.08 -21.62 -24.57
CA ASN A 151 20.60 -22.99 -24.86
C ASN A 151 20.17 -23.48 -26.22
N THR A 152 19.02 -23.09 -26.77
CA THR A 152 18.57 -23.45 -28.13
C THR A 152 19.45 -22.78 -29.18
N ASN A 153 19.87 -21.53 -28.98
CA ASN A 153 20.78 -20.83 -29.91
C ASN A 153 22.23 -21.35 -29.88
N ARG A 154 22.68 -22.04 -28.82
CA ARG A 154 23.99 -22.66 -28.77
C ARG A 154 24.06 -24.02 -29.47
N GLY A 155 22.93 -24.71 -29.64
CA GLY A 155 22.87 -25.99 -30.31
C GLY A 155 22.85 -25.91 -31.85
N GLU A 156 22.69 -24.72 -32.42
CA GLU A 156 22.67 -24.50 -33.87
C GLU A 156 24.06 -24.09 -34.45
N GLU A 157 24.99 -23.67 -33.56
CA GLU A 157 26.35 -23.28 -34.00
C GLU A 157 27.39 -24.43 -33.95
N GLU A 158 27.05 -25.64 -33.48
CA GLU A 158 27.95 -26.81 -33.45
C GLU A 158 27.71 -27.81 -34.61
N CYS A 159 26.94 -27.45 -35.64
CA CYS A 159 26.68 -28.29 -36.83
C CYS A 159 27.06 -27.60 -38.16
N GLU A 160 28.23 -26.96 -38.24
CA GLU A 160 28.88 -26.62 -39.51
C GLU A 160 30.32 -27.16 -39.58
#